data_192d794206c698a751a862b9adb7c4fa
#
_entry.id   192d794206c698a751a862b9adb7c4fa
#
_cell.length_a   1.000
_cell.length_b   1.000
_cell.length_c   1.000
_cell.angle_alpha   90.00
_cell.angle_beta   90.00
_cell.angle_gamma   90.00
#
_symmetry.space_group_name_H-M   'P 1'
#
loop_
_entity.id
_entity.type
_entity.pdbx_description
1 polymer ?
#
loop_
_entity_poly.entity_id
_entity_poly.type
_entity_poly.pdbx_seq_one_letter_code
_entity_poly.pdbx_strand_id
1 'polypeptide(L)'
;MMDTWEHLFLTGEFPARADLLSGLTLEQVSLVPGGASHSIYEELWHAAGYQRSIIERDQAAGEHYPSAAPKHEQQWHDLVQQFLEGAQAAVAWAQAPDRLAIEVEPGVTMADELHSVAVHNAYHLGKIVALRQRIGAWPPKATTDES
;
A
#
# COMPACT_ATOMS: atom_id res chain seq x y z
N MET A 1 -2.58 8.36 -23.22
CA MET A 1 -2.43 6.91 -23.08
C MET A 1 -2.15 6.56 -21.64
N MET A 2 -2.81 5.51 -21.14
CA MET A 2 -2.64 5.09 -19.76
C MET A 2 -1.25 4.47 -19.54
N ASP A 3 -0.59 4.91 -18.47
CA ASP A 3 0.63 4.25 -18.04
C ASP A 3 0.20 3.06 -17.18
N THR A 4 0.47 1.85 -17.64
CA THR A 4 0.05 0.64 -16.96
C THR A 4 0.57 0.55 -15.53
N TRP A 5 1.81 0.93 -15.31
CA TRP A 5 2.40 0.83 -13.97
C TRP A 5 1.82 1.85 -13.01
N GLU A 6 1.61 3.08 -13.50
CA GLU A 6 0.95 4.10 -12.71
C GLU A 6 -0.47 3.65 -12.35
N HIS A 7 -1.16 3.05 -13.32
CA HIS A 7 -2.50 2.51 -13.11
C HIS A 7 -2.49 1.44 -12.01
N LEU A 8 -1.52 0.53 -12.06
CA LEU A 8 -1.44 -0.56 -11.10
C LEU A 8 -1.08 -0.11 -9.70
N PHE A 9 -0.19 0.87 -9.57
CA PHE A 9 0.37 1.23 -8.27
C PHE A 9 -0.26 2.46 -7.64
N LEU A 10 -0.82 3.37 -8.42
CA LEU A 10 -1.22 4.66 -7.89
C LEU A 10 -2.69 5.02 -8.11
N THR A 11 -3.24 4.77 -9.31
CA THR A 11 -4.49 5.42 -9.69
C THR A 11 -5.62 4.54 -10.20
N GLY A 12 -5.33 3.33 -10.68
CA GLY A 12 -6.34 2.60 -11.45
C GLY A 12 -7.21 1.64 -10.67
N GLU A 13 -8.34 1.29 -11.26
CA GLU A 13 -9.35 0.31 -10.87
C GLU A 13 -10.15 0.64 -9.62
N PHE A 14 -9.59 1.36 -8.68
CA PHE A 14 -10.29 1.78 -7.46
C PHE A 14 -9.65 3.11 -7.05
N PRO A 15 -10.17 3.81 -6.04
CA PRO A 15 -9.69 5.16 -5.74
C PRO A 15 -8.18 5.24 -5.68
N ALA A 16 -7.64 6.37 -6.14
CA ALA A 16 -6.21 6.60 -6.04
C ALA A 16 -5.74 6.23 -4.63
N ARG A 17 -4.57 5.62 -4.54
CA ARG A 17 -4.10 5.06 -3.27
C ARG A 17 -4.01 6.11 -2.18
N ALA A 18 -3.59 7.31 -2.54
CA ALA A 18 -3.54 8.42 -1.58
C ALA A 18 -4.93 8.74 -1.02
N ASP A 19 -5.96 8.74 -1.87
CA ASP A 19 -7.32 9.02 -1.44
C ASP A 19 -7.87 7.89 -0.58
N LEU A 20 -7.61 6.66 -0.97
CA LEU A 20 -8.07 5.48 -0.24
C LEU A 20 -7.55 5.46 1.19
N LEU A 21 -6.36 5.99 1.41
CA LEU A 21 -5.70 6.00 2.71
C LEU A 21 -5.92 7.30 3.49
N SER A 22 -6.67 8.23 2.93
CA SER A 22 -6.84 9.56 3.53
C SER A 22 -7.95 9.59 4.58
N GLY A 23 -7.90 10.61 5.44
CA GLY A 23 -9.01 10.92 6.32
C GLY A 23 -9.25 9.94 7.46
N LEU A 24 -8.21 9.28 7.93
CA LEU A 24 -8.34 8.31 9.03
C LEU A 24 -7.63 8.84 10.27
N THR A 25 -8.24 8.62 11.42
CA THR A 25 -7.66 9.01 12.71
C THR A 25 -6.82 7.88 13.28
N LEU A 26 -5.99 8.22 14.26
CA LEU A 26 -5.19 7.22 14.97
C LEU A 26 -6.08 6.11 15.54
N GLU A 27 -7.20 6.49 16.14
CA GLU A 27 -8.12 5.52 16.72
C GLU A 27 -8.67 4.57 15.65
N GLN A 28 -9.10 5.13 14.53
CA GLN A 28 -9.67 4.33 13.44
C GLN A 28 -8.67 3.32 12.88
N VAL A 29 -7.43 3.73 12.67
CA VAL A 29 -6.45 2.81 12.05
C VAL A 29 -5.98 1.74 13.04
N SER A 30 -6.22 1.94 14.33
CA SER A 30 -5.81 0.99 15.37
C SER A 30 -6.89 -0.03 15.72
N LEU A 31 -8.14 0.18 15.27
CA LEU A 31 -9.24 -0.73 15.59
C LEU A 31 -9.11 -2.05 14.84
N VAL A 32 -9.39 -3.15 15.56
CA VAL A 32 -9.54 -4.46 14.94
C VAL A 32 -11.00 -4.85 15.14
N PRO A 33 -11.85 -4.62 14.12
CA PRO A 33 -13.30 -4.92 14.28
C PRO A 33 -13.51 -6.42 14.48
N GLY A 34 -14.62 -6.78 15.10
CA GLY A 34 -14.94 -8.18 15.35
C GLY A 34 -14.92 -8.98 14.06
N GLY A 35 -14.24 -10.11 14.06
CA GLY A 35 -14.11 -10.96 12.91
C GLY A 35 -12.94 -10.62 12.00
N ALA A 36 -12.29 -9.48 12.19
CA ALA A 36 -11.10 -9.13 11.42
C ALA A 36 -9.85 -9.64 12.14
N SER A 37 -8.82 -9.93 11.37
CA SER A 37 -7.55 -10.39 11.94
C SER A 37 -6.61 -9.25 12.26
N HIS A 38 -6.73 -8.13 11.55
CA HIS A 38 -5.79 -7.02 11.67
C HIS A 38 -6.50 -5.68 11.56
N SER A 39 -5.83 -4.64 12.03
CA SER A 39 -6.29 -3.26 11.89
C SER A 39 -5.86 -2.71 10.53
N ILE A 40 -6.38 -1.53 10.20
CA ILE A 40 -5.97 -0.80 8.99
C ILE A 40 -4.45 -0.54 9.03
N TYR A 41 -3.95 -0.12 10.18
CA TYR A 41 -2.52 0.14 10.35
C TYR A 41 -1.70 -1.12 10.05
N GLU A 42 -2.14 -2.26 10.59
CA GLU A 42 -1.41 -3.52 10.40
C GLU A 42 -1.45 -3.97 8.95
N GLU A 43 -2.58 -3.80 8.27
CA GLU A 43 -2.67 -4.18 6.86
C GLU A 43 -1.72 -3.34 6.01
N LEU A 44 -1.68 -2.04 6.27
CA LEU A 44 -0.79 -1.18 5.48
C LEU A 44 0.69 -1.43 5.82
N TRP A 45 0.98 -1.68 7.10
CA TRP A 45 2.34 -2.02 7.52
C TRP A 45 2.87 -3.23 6.74
N HIS A 46 2.03 -4.27 6.67
CA HIS A 46 2.40 -5.49 5.96
C HIS A 46 2.62 -5.23 4.47
N ALA A 47 1.69 -4.51 3.85
CA ALA A 47 1.80 -4.19 2.43
C ALA A 47 3.06 -3.34 2.15
N ALA A 48 3.31 -2.34 2.97
CA ALA A 48 4.47 -1.47 2.81
C ALA A 48 5.77 -2.26 2.99
N GLY A 49 5.78 -3.18 3.95
CA GLY A 49 6.96 -4.00 4.20
C GLY A 49 7.29 -4.92 3.02
N TYR A 50 6.27 -5.58 2.48
CA TYR A 50 6.47 -6.45 1.33
C TYR A 50 6.96 -5.65 0.12
N GLN A 51 6.32 -4.52 -0.15
CA GLN A 51 6.72 -3.64 -1.24
C GLN A 51 8.18 -3.22 -1.10
N ARG A 52 8.59 -2.83 0.09
CA ARG A 52 9.96 -2.40 0.33
C ARG A 52 10.94 -3.55 0.16
N SER A 53 10.56 -4.76 0.60
CA SER A 53 11.45 -5.91 0.47
C SER A 53 11.77 -6.21 -0.99
N ILE A 54 10.82 -5.97 -1.88
CA ILE A 54 11.02 -6.22 -3.30
C ILE A 54 11.76 -5.05 -3.97
N ILE A 55 11.30 -3.84 -3.75
CA ILE A 55 11.84 -2.68 -4.47
C ILE A 55 13.24 -2.33 -3.99
N GLU A 56 13.48 -2.39 -2.68
CA GLU A 56 14.77 -2.05 -2.11
C GLU A 56 15.63 -3.26 -1.83
N ARG A 57 15.12 -4.46 -2.13
CA ARG A 57 15.80 -5.73 -1.85
C ARG A 57 16.17 -5.85 -0.39
N ASP A 58 15.29 -5.37 0.50
CA ASP A 58 15.50 -5.38 1.94
C ASP A 58 14.80 -6.59 2.53
N GLN A 59 15.53 -7.67 2.73
CA GLN A 59 14.97 -8.91 3.26
C GLN A 59 14.38 -8.74 4.65
N ALA A 60 14.89 -7.79 5.42
CA ALA A 60 14.41 -7.58 6.78
C ALA A 60 13.02 -6.93 6.78
N ALA A 61 12.64 -6.28 5.69
CA ALA A 61 11.34 -5.63 5.60
C ALA A 61 10.19 -6.61 5.38
N GLY A 62 10.48 -7.77 4.88
CA GLY A 62 9.58 -8.86 4.54
C GLY A 62 8.13 -8.87 4.98
N GLU A 63 7.55 -10.04 5.02
CA GLU A 63 6.13 -10.21 5.31
C GLU A 63 5.90 -10.30 6.82
N HIS A 64 5.74 -9.16 7.44
CA HIS A 64 5.54 -9.08 8.89
C HIS A 64 4.36 -8.21 9.21
N TYR A 65 3.88 -8.35 10.45
CA TYR A 65 2.92 -7.43 11.03
C TYR A 65 3.61 -6.75 12.23
N PRO A 66 3.23 -5.52 12.55
CA PRO A 66 3.89 -4.84 13.66
C PRO A 66 3.54 -5.48 15.00
N SER A 67 4.45 -5.39 15.94
CA SER A 67 4.24 -5.99 17.27
C SER A 67 3.36 -5.12 18.15
N ALA A 68 3.08 -3.88 17.76
CA ALA A 68 2.28 -2.96 18.57
C ALA A 68 1.52 -1.99 17.69
N ALA A 69 0.39 -1.52 18.21
CA ALA A 69 -0.40 -0.50 17.53
C ALA A 69 0.36 0.83 17.54
N PRO A 70 0.04 1.73 16.61
CA PRO A 70 0.69 3.04 16.58
C PRO A 70 0.29 3.85 17.81
N LYS A 71 1.22 4.64 18.31
CA LYS A 71 0.98 5.45 19.50
C LYS A 71 0.72 6.92 19.17
N HIS A 72 1.09 7.35 17.99
CA HIS A 72 0.97 8.75 17.56
C HIS A 72 0.47 8.81 16.15
N GLU A 73 -0.31 9.83 15.84
CA GLU A 73 -0.80 10.04 14.48
C GLU A 73 0.35 10.09 13.46
N GLN A 74 1.47 10.64 13.88
CA GLN A 74 2.62 10.74 12.98
C GLN A 74 3.09 9.38 12.47
N GLN A 75 2.97 8.34 13.30
CA GLN A 75 3.34 7.00 12.86
C GLN A 75 2.46 6.53 11.70
N TRP A 76 1.17 6.85 11.74
CA TRP A 76 0.28 6.52 10.63
C TRP A 76 0.62 7.34 9.39
N HIS A 77 0.82 8.64 9.56
CA HIS A 77 1.16 9.49 8.41
C HIS A 77 2.49 9.07 7.78
N ASP A 78 3.47 8.72 8.58
CA ASP A 78 4.76 8.25 8.06
C ASP A 78 4.60 6.94 7.29
N LEU A 79 3.76 6.04 7.79
CA LEU A 79 3.52 4.77 7.10
C LEU A 79 2.84 5.00 5.75
N VAL A 80 1.83 5.87 5.70
CA VAL A 80 1.16 6.20 4.44
C VAL A 80 2.15 6.80 3.46
N GLN A 81 2.97 7.74 3.93
CA GLN A 81 3.99 8.39 3.10
C GLN A 81 4.97 7.35 2.56
N GLN A 82 5.45 6.48 3.42
CA GLN A 82 6.39 5.43 3.03
C GLN A 82 5.78 4.52 1.96
N PHE A 83 4.53 4.12 2.16
CA PHE A 83 3.85 3.26 1.20
C PHE A 83 3.69 3.95 -0.15
N LEU A 84 3.26 5.22 -0.16
CA LEU A 84 3.04 5.95 -1.40
C LEU A 84 4.36 6.22 -2.13
N GLU A 85 5.42 6.55 -1.39
CA GLU A 85 6.73 6.76 -1.99
C GLU A 85 7.26 5.47 -2.59
N GLY A 86 7.01 4.35 -1.91
CA GLY A 86 7.39 3.04 -2.44
C GLY A 86 6.65 2.71 -3.73
N ALA A 87 5.36 3.03 -3.80
CA ALA A 87 4.58 2.81 -5.01
C ALA A 87 5.10 3.68 -6.16
N GLN A 88 5.47 4.93 -5.87
CA GLN A 88 6.06 5.81 -6.87
C GLN A 88 7.41 5.28 -7.33
N ALA A 89 8.20 4.70 -6.42
CA ALA A 89 9.49 4.10 -6.77
C ALA A 89 9.29 2.91 -7.72
N ALA A 90 8.23 2.12 -7.50
CA ALA A 90 7.92 1.01 -8.38
C ALA A 90 7.61 1.50 -9.79
N VAL A 91 6.82 2.57 -9.90
CA VAL A 91 6.49 3.15 -11.20
C VAL A 91 7.76 3.67 -11.88
N ALA A 92 8.64 4.33 -11.13
CA ALA A 92 9.91 4.84 -11.67
C ALA A 92 10.80 3.70 -12.16
N TRP A 93 10.87 2.60 -11.41
CA TRP A 93 11.59 1.41 -11.82
C TRP A 93 11.11 0.91 -13.17
N ALA A 94 9.79 0.92 -13.33
CA ALA A 94 9.15 0.36 -14.52
C ALA A 94 9.29 1.24 -15.77
N GLN A 95 9.78 2.46 -15.62
CA GLN A 95 9.98 3.32 -16.79
C GLN A 95 11.19 2.89 -17.62
N ALA A 96 12.05 2.02 -17.11
CA ALA A 96 13.23 1.56 -17.82
C ALA A 96 13.05 0.10 -18.21
N PRO A 97 12.76 -0.19 -19.50
CA PRO A 97 12.51 -1.59 -19.93
C PRO A 97 13.67 -2.53 -19.60
N ASP A 98 14.88 -2.04 -19.68
CA ASP A 98 16.06 -2.88 -19.37
C ASP A 98 16.04 -3.33 -17.91
N ARG A 99 15.55 -2.47 -17.01
CA ARG A 99 15.48 -2.81 -15.59
C ARG A 99 14.39 -3.84 -15.34
N LEU A 100 13.27 -3.74 -16.06
CA LEU A 100 12.19 -4.70 -15.93
C LEU A 100 12.59 -6.10 -16.35
N ALA A 101 13.52 -6.21 -17.30
CA ALA A 101 13.93 -7.50 -17.84
C ALA A 101 15.00 -8.19 -17.01
N ILE A 102 15.52 -7.54 -15.96
CA ILE A 102 16.56 -8.15 -15.13
C ILE A 102 16.00 -9.37 -14.41
N GLU A 103 16.68 -10.49 -14.53
CA GLU A 103 16.34 -11.68 -13.78
C GLU A 103 16.84 -11.51 -12.34
N VAL A 104 15.93 -11.53 -11.40
CA VAL A 104 16.26 -11.42 -9.98
C VAL A 104 16.44 -12.79 -9.37
N GLU A 105 15.86 -13.81 -9.98
CA GLU A 105 16.05 -15.23 -9.67
C GLU A 105 15.87 -15.98 -10.98
N PRO A 106 16.36 -17.22 -11.08
CA PRO A 106 16.19 -17.98 -12.32
C PRO A 106 14.71 -18.03 -12.74
N GLY A 107 14.43 -17.53 -13.92
CA GLY A 107 13.09 -17.53 -14.49
C GLY A 107 12.16 -16.46 -13.95
N VAL A 108 12.64 -15.56 -13.10
CA VAL A 108 11.79 -14.49 -12.51
C VAL A 108 12.45 -13.15 -12.81
N THR A 109 11.74 -12.30 -13.52
CA THR A 109 12.24 -10.95 -13.84
C THR A 109 11.75 -9.94 -12.80
N MET A 110 12.35 -8.76 -12.81
CA MET A 110 11.87 -7.66 -11.98
C MET A 110 10.42 -7.30 -12.33
N ALA A 111 10.05 -7.38 -13.60
CA ALA A 111 8.66 -7.15 -14.00
C ALA A 111 7.73 -8.14 -13.31
N ASP A 112 8.12 -9.41 -13.23
CA ASP A 112 7.31 -10.41 -12.53
C ASP A 112 7.14 -10.04 -11.06
N GLU A 113 8.21 -9.61 -10.42
CA GLU A 113 8.14 -9.22 -9.00
C GLU A 113 7.30 -7.98 -8.78
N LEU A 114 7.40 -7.00 -9.66
CA LEU A 114 6.57 -5.81 -9.55
C LEU A 114 5.09 -6.14 -9.74
N HIS A 115 4.76 -7.06 -10.64
CA HIS A 115 3.38 -7.52 -10.77
C HIS A 115 2.89 -8.15 -9.46
N SER A 116 3.73 -8.95 -8.82
CA SER A 116 3.38 -9.56 -7.53
C SER A 116 3.14 -8.50 -6.47
N VAL A 117 3.97 -7.46 -6.44
CA VAL A 117 3.78 -6.36 -5.50
C VAL A 117 2.44 -5.67 -5.75
N ALA A 118 2.11 -5.41 -7.02
CA ALA A 118 0.85 -4.72 -7.34
C ALA A 118 -0.34 -5.55 -6.89
N VAL A 119 -0.32 -6.86 -7.11
CA VAL A 119 -1.40 -7.76 -6.69
C VAL A 119 -1.49 -7.81 -5.18
N HIS A 120 -0.36 -7.92 -4.51
CA HIS A 120 -0.30 -7.97 -3.05
C HIS A 120 -0.83 -6.68 -2.44
N ASN A 121 -0.43 -5.53 -3.00
CA ASN A 121 -0.94 -4.24 -2.56
C ASN A 121 -2.46 -4.18 -2.72
N ALA A 122 -2.98 -4.59 -3.88
CA ALA A 122 -4.42 -4.54 -4.13
C ALA A 122 -5.19 -5.39 -3.12
N TYR A 123 -4.66 -6.56 -2.80
CA TYR A 123 -5.29 -7.45 -1.83
C TYR A 123 -5.42 -6.79 -0.45
N HIS A 124 -4.33 -6.20 0.04
CA HIS A 124 -4.34 -5.56 1.34
C HIS A 124 -5.10 -4.24 1.35
N LEU A 125 -5.06 -3.49 0.25
CA LEU A 125 -5.86 -2.28 0.14
C LEU A 125 -7.34 -2.59 0.11
N GLY A 126 -7.73 -3.71 -0.51
CA GLY A 126 -9.11 -4.18 -0.47
C GLY A 126 -9.55 -4.50 0.95
N LYS A 127 -8.67 -5.11 1.75
CA LYS A 127 -8.97 -5.35 3.16
C LYS A 127 -9.12 -4.03 3.92
N ILE A 128 -8.30 -3.04 3.61
CA ILE A 128 -8.40 -1.73 4.25
C ILE A 128 -9.75 -1.09 3.93
N VAL A 129 -10.20 -1.17 2.68
CA VAL A 129 -11.52 -0.64 2.32
C VAL A 129 -12.60 -1.35 3.11
N ALA A 130 -12.54 -2.67 3.21
CA ALA A 130 -13.52 -3.44 3.97
C ALA A 130 -13.51 -3.05 5.45
N LEU A 131 -12.33 -2.84 6.02
CA LEU A 131 -12.23 -2.39 7.39
C LEU A 131 -12.82 -0.98 7.57
N ARG A 132 -12.54 -0.07 6.63
CA ARG A 132 -13.12 1.27 6.67
C ARG A 132 -14.64 1.22 6.63
N GLN A 133 -15.18 0.34 5.80
CA GLN A 133 -16.65 0.17 5.72
C GLN A 133 -17.22 -0.31 7.06
N ARG A 134 -16.54 -1.23 7.70
CA ARG A 134 -17.02 -1.79 8.96
C ARG A 134 -17.01 -0.80 10.10
N ILE A 135 -16.10 0.15 10.07
CA ILE A 135 -16.03 1.15 11.15
C ILE A 135 -16.74 2.46 10.77
N GLY A 136 -17.43 2.48 9.63
CA GLY A 136 -18.20 3.66 9.23
C GLY A 136 -17.35 4.78 8.68
N ALA A 137 -16.15 4.47 8.14
CA ALA A 137 -15.21 5.48 7.63
C ALA A 137 -15.02 5.39 6.12
N TRP A 138 -15.98 4.88 5.41
CA TRP A 138 -15.90 4.77 3.94
C TRP A 138 -17.17 5.35 3.32
N PRO A 139 -17.09 6.08 2.22
CA PRO A 139 -15.85 6.47 1.52
C PRO A 139 -15.12 7.60 2.25
N PRO A 140 -13.89 7.91 1.85
CA PRO A 140 -13.19 9.06 2.42
C PRO A 140 -13.98 10.33 2.14
N LYS A 141 -13.94 11.27 3.08
CA LYS A 141 -14.60 12.55 2.86
C LYS A 141 -13.88 13.28 1.75
N ALA A 142 -14.68 13.91 0.90
CA ALA A 142 -14.09 14.74 -0.14
C ALA A 142 -13.27 15.84 0.50
N THR A 143 -12.10 16.04 -0.04
CA THR A 143 -11.33 17.10 0.47
C THR A 143 -11.81 18.28 -0.27
N THR A 144 -12.71 18.99 0.05
CA THR A 144 -13.15 19.88 -0.70
C THR A 144 -12.84 21.07 -0.31
N ASP A 145 -12.69 21.62 -0.71
CA ASP A 145 -12.53 22.67 -0.48
C ASP A 145 -13.52 23.37 -0.74
N GLU A 146 -14.25 23.05 -0.85
CA GLU A 146 -15.17 23.46 -1.04
C GLU A 146 -15.65 24.04 -0.30
N SER A 147 -15.45 24.24 -0.01
CA SER A 147 -15.96 24.75 0.55
C SER A 147 -16.25 25.65 0.40
#